data_5f6f8e912f9acb20a6eb463b02a27b67
#
_entry.id   5f6f8e912f9acb20a6eb463b02a27b67
#
_cell.length_a   1.000
_cell.length_b   1.000
_cell.length_c   1.000
_cell.angle_alpha   90.00
_cell.angle_beta   90.00
_cell.angle_gamma   90.00
#
_symmetry.space_group_name_H-M   'P 1'
#
loop_
_entity.id
_entity.type
_entity.pdbx_description
1 polymer ?
#
loop_
_entity_poly.entity_id
_entity_poly.type
_entity_poly.pdbx_seq_one_letter_code
_entity_poly.pdbx_strand_id
1 'polypeptide(L)'
;MRWWIPILLAAALGERSQAADLTVAVRTPRGEPVRDAVVTLEPSAKAARPPVRFSWPQEVSQRDLQFDPFVLITPLGADVAFPNHDNVRHHVYSFSPAKRFELKLYAKGEAPSVRFDKLGVVAVGCNIHDGMVAFIKVVDTPYAAKTDASGVVVLHGVPAGAATLRVWHPYMRAPGNETAREVTLADGANSETAGVELRAPPLRHSTY
;
A
#
# COMPACT_ATOMS: atom_id res chain seq x y z
N MET A 1 7.96 -30.99 63.34
CA MET A 1 6.87 -30.24 62.64
C MET A 1 7.45 -29.67 61.39
N ARG A 2 7.08 -30.23 60.20
CA ARG A 2 7.54 -29.78 58.87
C ARG A 2 6.41 -28.93 58.27
N TRP A 3 6.64 -27.65 58.08
CA TRP A 3 5.71 -26.70 57.49
C TRP A 3 5.82 -26.81 55.95
N TRP A 4 4.78 -27.20 55.29
CA TRP A 4 4.65 -27.20 53.83
C TRP A 4 4.12 -25.83 53.42
N ILE A 5 4.90 -25.07 52.72
CA ILE A 5 4.46 -23.81 52.07
C ILE A 5 3.96 -24.17 50.66
N PRO A 6 2.68 -23.95 50.32
CA PRO A 6 2.23 -24.15 48.95
C PRO A 6 2.77 -23.03 48.05
N ILE A 7 3.55 -23.41 47.04
CA ILE A 7 3.95 -22.50 45.96
C ILE A 7 2.73 -22.32 45.05
N LEU A 8 2.10 -21.14 45.12
CA LEU A 8 1.10 -20.70 44.16
C LEU A 8 1.80 -20.39 42.85
N LEU A 9 1.67 -21.26 41.85
CA LEU A 9 2.09 -21.04 40.49
C LEU A 9 1.06 -20.11 39.84
N ALA A 10 1.37 -18.82 39.77
CA ALA A 10 0.58 -17.84 39.01
C ALA A 10 0.77 -18.14 37.51
N ALA A 11 -0.22 -18.80 36.91
CA ALA A 11 -0.28 -18.95 35.47
C ALA A 11 -0.52 -17.55 34.85
N ALA A 12 0.51 -16.97 34.26
CA ALA A 12 0.36 -15.80 33.41
C ALA A 12 -0.45 -16.21 32.17
N LEU A 13 -1.74 -15.92 32.20
CA LEU A 13 -2.60 -15.97 31.00
C LEU A 13 -2.08 -14.88 30.06
N GLY A 14 -1.21 -15.29 29.13
CA GLY A 14 -0.85 -14.44 28.00
C GLY A 14 -2.13 -14.09 27.24
N GLU A 15 -2.51 -12.82 27.25
CA GLU A 15 -3.60 -12.32 26.39
C GLU A 15 -3.27 -12.69 24.94
N ARG A 16 -3.99 -13.63 24.38
CA ARG A 16 -3.96 -13.90 22.95
C ARG A 16 -4.65 -12.71 22.29
N SER A 17 -3.87 -11.78 21.73
CA SER A 17 -4.41 -10.80 20.81
C SER A 17 -5.18 -11.54 19.73
N GLN A 18 -6.50 -11.40 19.75
CA GLN A 18 -7.34 -11.97 18.70
C GLN A 18 -7.16 -11.13 17.44
N ALA A 19 -7.23 -11.80 16.30
CA ALA A 19 -7.15 -11.13 15.01
C ALA A 19 -8.44 -10.34 14.76
N ALA A 20 -8.30 -9.08 14.38
CA ALA A 20 -9.39 -8.22 13.96
C ALA A 20 -9.38 -8.05 12.44
N ASP A 21 -10.54 -7.79 11.86
CA ASP A 21 -10.66 -7.31 10.48
C ASP A 21 -11.04 -5.82 10.50
N LEU A 22 -10.41 -5.03 9.66
CA LEU A 22 -10.70 -3.61 9.54
C LEU A 22 -11.18 -3.27 8.13
N THR A 23 -12.46 -2.91 8.00
CA THR A 23 -13.02 -2.33 6.78
C THR A 23 -12.81 -0.82 6.79
N VAL A 24 -12.21 -0.27 5.74
CA VAL A 24 -12.02 1.19 5.59
C VAL A 24 -12.72 1.67 4.33
N ALA A 25 -13.64 2.63 4.50
CA ALA A 25 -14.25 3.36 3.39
C ALA A 25 -13.52 4.70 3.21
N VAL A 26 -12.96 4.95 2.03
CA VAL A 26 -12.30 6.21 1.69
C VAL A 26 -13.22 7.03 0.79
N ARG A 27 -13.54 8.26 1.19
CA ARG A 27 -14.52 9.13 0.55
C ARG A 27 -14.00 10.54 0.35
N THR A 28 -14.44 11.21 -0.72
CA THR A 28 -14.29 12.65 -0.84
C THR A 28 -15.25 13.40 0.11
N PRO A 29 -15.09 14.72 0.32
CA PRO A 29 -16.05 15.52 1.10
C PRO A 29 -17.50 15.48 0.55
N ARG A 30 -17.68 15.12 -0.73
CA ARG A 30 -19.00 14.95 -1.35
C ARG A 30 -19.55 13.53 -1.20
N GLY A 31 -18.84 12.64 -0.48
CA GLY A 31 -19.23 11.23 -0.31
C GLY A 31 -18.85 10.32 -1.46
N GLU A 32 -18.18 10.83 -2.50
CA GLU A 32 -17.77 10.02 -3.66
C GLU A 32 -16.69 8.99 -3.26
N PRO A 33 -16.73 7.75 -3.81
CA PRO A 33 -15.73 6.76 -3.52
C PRO A 33 -14.36 7.14 -4.08
N VAL A 34 -13.30 6.86 -3.33
CA VAL A 34 -11.91 7.07 -3.76
C VAL A 34 -11.27 5.72 -4.03
N ARG A 35 -11.08 5.38 -5.30
CA ARG A 35 -10.40 4.19 -5.76
C ARG A 35 -8.88 4.37 -5.65
N ASP A 36 -8.13 3.24 -5.53
CA ASP A 36 -6.67 3.19 -5.49
C ASP A 36 -6.03 3.98 -4.33
N ALA A 37 -6.79 4.34 -3.30
CA ALA A 37 -6.23 4.84 -2.06
C ALA A 37 -5.53 3.69 -1.32
N VAL A 38 -4.27 3.88 -0.95
CA VAL A 38 -3.52 2.90 -0.16
C VAL A 38 -3.82 3.14 1.32
N VAL A 39 -4.35 2.12 1.97
CA VAL A 39 -4.60 2.09 3.40
C VAL A 39 -3.56 1.21 4.05
N THR A 40 -2.86 1.73 5.05
CA THR A 40 -1.91 0.97 5.87
C THR A 40 -2.27 1.09 7.33
N LEU A 41 -2.04 0.02 8.10
CA LEU A 41 -2.21 0.00 9.54
C LEU A 41 -0.88 -0.37 10.22
N GLU A 42 -0.51 0.40 11.22
CA GLU A 42 0.65 0.17 12.06
C GLU A 42 0.19 -0.05 13.51
N PRO A 43 0.11 -1.30 14.00
CA PRO A 43 -0.22 -1.58 15.39
C PRO A 43 0.81 -0.96 16.34
N SER A 44 0.34 -0.31 17.41
CA SER A 44 1.21 0.32 18.42
C SER A 44 1.92 -0.71 19.29
N ALA A 45 1.35 -1.90 19.46
CA ALA A 45 1.97 -2.99 20.19
C ALA A 45 3.16 -3.55 19.38
N LYS A 46 4.31 -3.73 20.06
CA LYS A 46 5.50 -4.40 19.50
C LYS A 46 5.31 -5.92 19.40
N ALA A 47 4.24 -6.37 18.76
CA ALA A 47 4.08 -7.78 18.45
C ALA A 47 5.00 -8.18 17.29
N ALA A 48 5.42 -9.45 17.24
CA ALA A 48 6.13 -9.98 16.09
C ALA A 48 5.23 -9.83 14.85
N ARG A 49 5.67 -9.03 13.89
CA ARG A 49 4.93 -8.85 12.64
C ARG A 49 5.22 -10.02 11.70
N PRO A 50 4.20 -10.57 11.02
CA PRO A 50 4.46 -11.56 9.98
C PRO A 50 5.31 -10.93 8.85
N PRO A 51 6.03 -11.76 8.08
CA PRO A 51 6.73 -11.27 6.91
C PRO A 51 5.78 -10.55 5.95
N VAL A 52 6.21 -9.39 5.43
CA VAL A 52 5.39 -8.62 4.49
C VAL A 52 5.35 -9.36 3.16
N ARG A 53 4.18 -9.88 2.80
CA ARG A 53 3.90 -10.56 1.53
C ARG A 53 2.50 -10.19 1.07
N PHE A 54 2.38 -9.96 -0.22
CA PHE A 54 1.09 -9.66 -0.85
C PHE A 54 0.74 -10.74 -1.87
N SER A 55 -0.54 -11.02 -2.06
CA SER A 55 -1.03 -12.03 -2.98
C SER A 55 -1.05 -11.59 -4.45
N TRP A 56 -0.92 -10.29 -4.71
CA TRP A 56 -0.87 -9.75 -6.07
C TRP A 56 0.55 -9.79 -6.64
N PRO A 57 0.67 -9.87 -7.98
CA PRO A 57 1.97 -9.82 -8.66
C PRO A 57 2.74 -8.55 -8.31
N GLN A 58 4.04 -8.69 -8.14
CA GLN A 58 4.96 -7.57 -7.95
C GLN A 58 5.42 -7.08 -9.33
N GLU A 59 4.49 -6.43 -10.06
CA GLU A 59 4.76 -5.91 -11.39
C GLU A 59 3.93 -4.67 -11.71
N VAL A 60 4.46 -3.84 -12.59
CA VAL A 60 3.77 -2.72 -13.25
C VAL A 60 3.93 -2.89 -14.75
N SER A 61 2.93 -3.46 -15.38
CA SER A 61 2.95 -3.76 -16.82
C SER A 61 2.66 -2.52 -17.67
N GLN A 62 3.10 -2.55 -18.92
CA GLN A 62 2.71 -1.59 -19.95
C GLN A 62 1.75 -2.28 -20.92
N ARG A 63 0.54 -1.73 -21.02
CA ARG A 63 -0.52 -2.20 -21.92
C ARG A 63 -1.38 -1.02 -22.37
N ASP A 64 -1.68 -0.95 -23.64
CA ASP A 64 -2.50 0.11 -24.24
C ASP A 64 -1.98 1.53 -23.90
N LEU A 65 -0.65 1.70 -23.93
CA LEU A 65 0.05 2.95 -23.58
C LEU A 65 -0.29 3.42 -22.16
N GLN A 66 -0.46 2.49 -21.23
CA GLN A 66 -0.71 2.76 -19.81
C GLN A 66 0.09 1.82 -18.93
N PHE A 67 0.36 2.25 -17.70
CA PHE A 67 0.85 1.37 -16.65
C PHE A 67 -0.30 0.72 -15.92
N ASP A 68 -0.20 -0.58 -15.68
CA ASP A 68 -1.17 -1.38 -14.91
C ASP A 68 -0.43 -2.27 -13.89
N PRO A 69 -0.76 -2.15 -12.58
CA PRO A 69 -1.77 -1.26 -11.99
C PRO A 69 -1.33 0.21 -11.91
N PHE A 70 -2.30 1.14 -11.82
CA PHE A 70 -2.03 2.56 -11.56
C PHE A 70 -1.33 2.80 -10.22
N VAL A 71 -1.70 2.03 -9.18
CA VAL A 71 -1.04 2.01 -7.87
C VAL A 71 -0.68 0.59 -7.50
N LEU A 72 0.61 0.32 -7.28
CA LEU A 72 1.13 -0.92 -6.74
C LEU A 72 1.58 -0.71 -5.29
N ILE A 73 1.24 -1.65 -4.39
CA ILE A 73 1.85 -1.75 -3.07
C ILE A 73 2.89 -2.86 -3.14
N THR A 74 4.11 -2.56 -2.70
CA THR A 74 5.22 -3.52 -2.71
C THR A 74 5.90 -3.59 -1.35
N PRO A 75 6.37 -4.77 -0.89
CA PRO A 75 7.18 -4.89 0.32
C PRO A 75 8.53 -4.21 0.15
N LEU A 76 9.06 -3.66 1.24
CA LEU A 76 10.44 -3.20 1.28
C LEU A 76 11.39 -4.35 0.90
N GLY A 77 12.29 -4.09 -0.03
CA GLY A 77 13.28 -5.05 -0.53
C GLY A 77 12.77 -5.97 -1.63
N ALA A 78 11.54 -5.82 -2.11
CA ALA A 78 11.03 -6.59 -3.23
C ALA A 78 11.58 -6.10 -4.57
N ASP A 79 11.67 -7.04 -5.52
CA ASP A 79 11.91 -6.74 -6.92
C ASP A 79 10.56 -6.59 -7.64
N VAL A 80 10.35 -5.48 -8.36
CA VAL A 80 9.15 -5.23 -9.17
C VAL A 80 9.52 -5.33 -10.64
N ALA A 81 8.78 -6.16 -11.37
CA ALA A 81 8.94 -6.31 -12.82
C ALA A 81 8.17 -5.23 -13.60
N PHE A 82 8.66 -4.91 -14.79
CA PHE A 82 8.04 -3.95 -15.71
C PHE A 82 7.80 -4.60 -17.09
N PRO A 83 6.89 -5.61 -17.19
CA PRO A 83 6.66 -6.29 -18.45
C PRO A 83 6.00 -5.38 -19.50
N ASN A 84 6.56 -5.38 -20.73
CA ASN A 84 5.97 -4.66 -21.86
C ASN A 84 5.09 -5.59 -22.70
N HIS A 85 3.79 -5.32 -22.72
CA HIS A 85 2.79 -6.03 -23.51
C HIS A 85 2.38 -5.28 -24.80
N ASP A 86 2.83 -4.03 -24.97
CA ASP A 86 2.53 -3.20 -26.14
C ASP A 86 3.39 -3.59 -27.35
N ASN A 87 2.92 -3.26 -28.54
CA ASN A 87 3.68 -3.42 -29.77
C ASN A 87 4.74 -2.31 -30.01
N VAL A 88 4.83 -1.37 -29.07
CA VAL A 88 5.80 -0.26 -29.06
C VAL A 88 6.81 -0.45 -27.93
N ARG A 89 7.95 0.22 -28.04
CA ARG A 89 8.95 0.23 -26.98
C ARG A 89 8.56 1.23 -25.91
N HIS A 90 8.98 0.99 -24.66
CA HIS A 90 8.83 1.91 -23.55
C HIS A 90 10.18 2.24 -22.92
N HIS A 91 10.24 3.41 -22.28
CA HIS A 91 11.38 3.90 -21.52
C HIS A 91 10.88 4.31 -20.15
N VAL A 92 11.00 3.42 -19.19
CA VAL A 92 10.41 3.58 -17.85
C VAL A 92 11.42 4.21 -16.90
N TYR A 93 11.01 5.23 -16.16
CA TYR A 93 11.92 5.93 -15.24
C TYR A 93 11.21 6.41 -13.97
N SER A 94 12.03 6.75 -12.97
CA SER A 94 11.62 7.47 -11.77
C SER A 94 12.74 8.38 -11.26
N PHE A 95 12.36 9.58 -10.81
CA PHE A 95 13.23 10.52 -10.10
C PHE A 95 12.86 10.64 -8.61
N SER A 96 11.97 9.80 -8.11
CA SER A 96 11.51 9.85 -6.72
C SER A 96 12.65 9.63 -5.72
N PRO A 97 12.68 10.32 -4.57
CA PRO A 97 13.70 10.15 -3.55
C PRO A 97 13.78 8.74 -2.96
N ALA A 98 12.65 8.01 -2.96
CA ALA A 98 12.59 6.62 -2.49
C ALA A 98 13.27 5.65 -3.46
N LYS A 99 13.19 5.89 -4.77
CA LYS A 99 13.90 5.10 -5.80
C LYS A 99 14.07 5.91 -7.08
N ARG A 100 15.32 6.08 -7.50
CA ARG A 100 15.67 6.60 -8.81
C ARG A 100 16.12 5.44 -9.69
N PHE A 101 15.56 5.35 -10.89
CA PHE A 101 15.97 4.35 -11.88
C PHE A 101 15.58 4.76 -13.28
N GLU A 102 16.20 4.12 -14.25
CA GLU A 102 15.93 4.27 -15.67
C GLU A 102 16.06 2.91 -16.35
N LEU A 103 14.96 2.45 -16.96
CA LEU A 103 14.93 1.30 -17.86
C LEU A 103 14.86 1.83 -19.28
N LYS A 104 16.02 1.81 -19.97
CA LYS A 104 16.13 2.32 -21.34
C LYS A 104 15.24 1.49 -22.27
N LEU A 105 14.90 2.07 -23.41
CA LEU A 105 13.99 1.52 -24.40
C LEU A 105 14.05 -0.01 -24.54
N TYR A 106 12.97 -0.70 -24.16
CA TYR A 106 12.83 -2.13 -24.30
C TYR A 106 11.53 -2.52 -25.02
N ALA A 107 11.56 -3.66 -25.70
CA ALA A 107 10.53 -4.10 -26.62
C ALA A 107 9.45 -4.94 -25.93
N LYS A 108 8.39 -5.26 -26.68
CA LYS A 108 7.35 -6.23 -26.29
C LYS A 108 7.98 -7.57 -25.86
N GLY A 109 7.45 -8.12 -24.76
CA GLY A 109 7.89 -9.41 -24.20
C GLY A 109 9.09 -9.30 -23.27
N GLU A 110 9.78 -8.16 -23.20
CA GLU A 110 10.82 -7.91 -22.19
C GLU A 110 10.19 -7.47 -20.86
N ALA A 111 10.79 -7.88 -19.75
CA ALA A 111 10.31 -7.61 -18.40
C ALA A 111 11.49 -7.31 -17.45
N PRO A 112 12.17 -6.16 -17.60
CA PRO A 112 13.20 -5.76 -16.67
C PRO A 112 12.63 -5.56 -15.27
N SER A 113 13.46 -5.74 -14.23
CA SER A 113 13.05 -5.58 -12.83
C SER A 113 13.89 -4.55 -12.11
N VAL A 114 13.30 -3.94 -11.09
CA VAL A 114 13.94 -2.96 -10.20
C VAL A 114 13.67 -3.35 -8.75
N ARG A 115 14.71 -3.35 -7.91
CA ARG A 115 14.60 -3.59 -6.47
C ARG A 115 14.22 -2.33 -5.73
N PHE A 116 13.21 -2.41 -4.84
CA PHE A 116 12.70 -1.29 -4.03
C PHE A 116 13.16 -1.42 -2.58
N ASP A 117 14.27 -0.80 -2.25
CA ASP A 117 15.04 -0.94 -1.02
C ASP A 117 14.87 0.22 -0.01
N LYS A 118 13.92 1.12 -0.28
CA LYS A 118 13.61 2.26 0.59
C LYS A 118 12.11 2.49 0.68
N LEU A 119 11.62 2.70 1.90
CA LEU A 119 10.22 3.05 2.15
C LEU A 119 9.83 4.36 1.47
N GLY A 120 8.58 4.46 1.05
CA GLY A 120 8.02 5.67 0.48
C GLY A 120 7.25 5.47 -0.81
N VAL A 121 7.07 6.54 -1.54
CA VAL A 121 6.34 6.57 -2.81
C VAL A 121 7.29 6.79 -3.97
N VAL A 122 7.12 6.00 -5.01
CA VAL A 122 7.87 6.09 -6.25
C VAL A 122 6.90 6.37 -7.39
N ALA A 123 6.96 7.57 -7.97
CA ALA A 123 6.23 7.90 -9.19
C ALA A 123 7.01 7.35 -10.39
N VAL A 124 6.33 6.61 -11.25
CA VAL A 124 6.88 5.98 -12.44
C VAL A 124 6.31 6.66 -13.67
N GLY A 125 7.14 6.99 -14.63
CA GLY A 125 6.75 7.61 -15.91
C GLY A 125 7.36 6.90 -17.10
N CYS A 126 6.79 7.14 -18.28
CA CYS A 126 7.39 6.80 -19.57
C CYS A 126 7.93 8.07 -20.25
N ASN A 127 9.17 8.00 -20.77
CA ASN A 127 9.82 9.19 -21.37
C ASN A 127 9.34 9.50 -22.80
N ILE A 128 8.70 8.57 -23.47
CA ILE A 128 8.34 8.70 -24.89
C ILE A 128 6.82 8.69 -25.13
N HIS A 129 6.02 8.46 -24.09
CA HIS A 129 4.57 8.50 -24.19
C HIS A 129 4.02 9.34 -23.03
N ASP A 130 3.55 10.53 -23.35
CA ASP A 130 2.96 11.43 -22.36
C ASP A 130 1.74 10.81 -21.67
N GLY A 131 1.58 11.12 -20.40
CA GLY A 131 0.44 10.64 -19.61
C GLY A 131 0.54 9.20 -19.08
N MET A 132 1.56 8.42 -19.45
CA MET A 132 1.84 7.14 -18.79
C MET A 132 2.45 7.38 -17.41
N VAL A 133 1.66 7.18 -16.37
CA VAL A 133 2.08 7.35 -14.98
C VAL A 133 1.53 6.23 -14.10
N ALA A 134 2.35 5.75 -13.17
CA ALA A 134 1.95 4.87 -12.08
C ALA A 134 2.66 5.26 -10.78
N PHE A 135 2.22 4.67 -9.68
CA PHE A 135 2.80 4.91 -8.37
C PHE A 135 3.07 3.58 -7.66
N ILE A 136 4.23 3.47 -7.04
CA ILE A 136 4.58 2.32 -6.23
C ILE A 136 4.75 2.79 -4.79
N LYS A 137 3.91 2.29 -3.88
CA LYS A 137 4.02 2.53 -2.43
C LYS A 137 4.80 1.38 -1.80
N VAL A 138 6.02 1.67 -1.36
CA VAL A 138 6.88 0.70 -0.67
C VAL A 138 6.55 0.73 0.83
N VAL A 139 6.20 -0.42 1.38
CA VAL A 139 5.73 -0.57 2.77
C VAL A 139 6.52 -1.65 3.52
N ASP A 140 6.53 -1.55 4.86
CA ASP A 140 7.11 -2.54 5.78
C ASP A 140 6.07 -3.13 6.74
N THR A 141 4.79 -2.87 6.49
CA THR A 141 3.66 -3.46 7.21
C THR A 141 2.93 -4.48 6.33
N PRO A 142 2.55 -5.65 6.86
CA PRO A 142 1.70 -6.61 6.15
C PRO A 142 0.25 -6.15 6.04
N TYR A 143 -0.15 -5.18 6.85
CA TYR A 143 -1.49 -4.62 6.89
C TYR A 143 -1.60 -3.41 5.96
N ALA A 144 -1.51 -3.70 4.67
CA ALA A 144 -1.58 -2.71 3.61
C ALA A 144 -2.42 -3.26 2.45
N ALA A 145 -3.37 -2.47 1.98
CA ALA A 145 -4.16 -2.77 0.79
C ALA A 145 -4.69 -1.48 0.16
N LYS A 146 -5.22 -1.56 -1.05
CA LYS A 146 -5.80 -0.41 -1.73
C LYS A 146 -7.31 -0.55 -1.90
N THR A 147 -8.00 0.58 -1.89
CA THR A 147 -9.43 0.63 -2.12
C THR A 147 -9.80 0.22 -3.54
N ASP A 148 -10.92 -0.46 -3.66
CA ASP A 148 -11.55 -0.82 -4.92
C ASP A 148 -12.32 0.35 -5.57
N ALA A 149 -13.11 0.07 -6.61
CA ALA A 149 -13.94 1.07 -7.30
C ALA A 149 -15.05 1.65 -6.40
N SER A 150 -15.47 0.92 -5.36
CA SER A 150 -16.42 1.40 -4.36
C SER A 150 -15.77 2.26 -3.27
N GLY A 151 -14.44 2.45 -3.32
CA GLY A 151 -13.65 3.16 -2.34
C GLY A 151 -13.55 2.43 -1.00
N VAL A 152 -13.67 1.11 -1.01
CA VAL A 152 -13.61 0.27 0.20
C VAL A 152 -12.42 -0.68 0.13
N VAL A 153 -11.85 -0.97 1.28
CA VAL A 153 -10.79 -1.97 1.47
C VAL A 153 -10.99 -2.69 2.79
N VAL A 154 -10.57 -3.95 2.85
CA VAL A 154 -10.53 -4.74 4.10
C VAL A 154 -9.10 -5.14 4.39
N LEU A 155 -8.63 -4.84 5.60
CA LEU A 155 -7.38 -5.34 6.15
C LEU A 155 -7.71 -6.49 7.09
N HIS A 156 -7.22 -7.69 6.75
CA HIS A 156 -7.51 -8.91 7.50
C HIS A 156 -6.42 -9.24 8.51
N GLY A 157 -6.82 -9.86 9.63
CA GLY A 157 -5.91 -10.42 10.60
C GLY A 157 -5.02 -9.39 11.31
N VAL A 158 -5.51 -8.16 11.45
CA VAL A 158 -4.80 -7.10 12.17
C VAL A 158 -4.88 -7.34 13.68
N PRO A 159 -3.84 -7.03 14.47
CA PRO A 159 -3.93 -7.09 15.93
C PRO A 159 -4.98 -6.10 16.46
N ALA A 160 -5.80 -6.56 17.41
CA ALA A 160 -6.66 -5.66 18.18
C ALA A 160 -5.82 -4.71 19.05
N GLY A 161 -6.39 -3.57 19.42
CA GLY A 161 -5.75 -2.54 20.21
C GLY A 161 -5.46 -1.26 19.45
N ALA A 162 -4.61 -0.41 20.02
CA ALA A 162 -4.21 0.88 19.44
C ALA A 162 -3.35 0.68 18.18
N ALA A 163 -3.63 1.46 17.15
CA ALA A 163 -2.90 1.42 15.88
C ALA A 163 -2.96 2.79 15.19
N THR A 164 -1.99 3.07 14.33
CA THR A 164 -2.02 4.22 13.43
C THR A 164 -2.58 3.79 12.07
N LEU A 165 -3.71 4.33 11.70
CA LEU A 165 -4.31 4.19 10.37
C LEU A 165 -3.79 5.31 9.47
N ARG A 166 -3.19 4.93 8.32
CA ARG A 166 -2.74 5.87 7.29
C ARG A 166 -3.51 5.65 6.01
N VAL A 167 -3.85 6.73 5.34
CA VAL A 167 -4.46 6.71 4.01
C VAL A 167 -3.65 7.61 3.09
N TRP A 168 -3.17 7.04 2.01
CA TRP A 168 -2.39 7.73 0.98
C TRP A 168 -3.10 7.63 -0.38
N HIS A 169 -3.05 8.70 -1.16
CA HIS A 169 -3.47 8.68 -2.57
C HIS A 169 -2.63 9.67 -3.38
N PRO A 170 -2.20 9.37 -4.63
CA PRO A 170 -1.28 10.22 -5.39
C PRO A 170 -1.78 11.65 -5.61
N TYR A 171 -3.08 11.84 -5.60
CA TYR A 171 -3.71 13.16 -5.80
C TYR A 171 -4.30 13.76 -4.53
N MET A 172 -3.98 13.23 -3.35
CA MET A 172 -4.49 13.78 -2.10
C MET A 172 -3.93 15.18 -1.81
N ARG A 173 -4.79 16.09 -1.32
CA ARG A 173 -4.43 17.41 -0.83
C ARG A 173 -4.03 17.36 0.64
N ALA A 174 -2.89 16.74 0.90
CA ALA A 174 -2.30 16.67 2.22
C ALA A 174 -0.77 16.65 2.10
N PRO A 175 -0.01 16.99 3.14
CA PRO A 175 1.44 16.82 3.16
C PRO A 175 1.81 15.36 2.86
N GLY A 176 2.73 15.14 1.93
CA GLY A 176 3.11 13.79 1.50
C GLY A 176 1.98 12.99 0.82
N ASN A 177 0.87 13.64 0.46
CA ASN A 177 -0.34 13.00 -0.07
C ASN A 177 -0.92 11.91 0.87
N GLU A 178 -0.75 12.06 2.18
CA GLU A 178 -1.10 11.07 3.20
C GLU A 178 -1.76 11.75 4.40
N THR A 179 -2.75 11.07 4.98
CA THR A 179 -3.30 11.39 6.30
C THR A 179 -3.02 10.23 7.25
N ALA A 180 -2.84 10.56 8.54
CA ALA A 180 -2.64 9.57 9.59
C ALA A 180 -3.49 9.92 10.81
N ARG A 181 -4.04 8.90 11.46
CA ARG A 181 -4.77 9.04 12.73
C ARG A 181 -4.67 7.79 13.57
N GLU A 182 -4.76 7.97 14.87
CA GLU A 182 -4.87 6.86 15.81
C GLU A 182 -6.28 6.26 15.77
N VAL A 183 -6.32 4.93 15.85
CA VAL A 183 -7.54 4.13 15.96
C VAL A 183 -7.35 3.08 17.04
N THR A 184 -8.47 2.61 17.61
CA THR A 184 -8.44 1.48 18.54
C THR A 184 -9.36 0.39 17.99
N LEU A 185 -8.78 -0.77 17.67
CA LEU A 185 -9.51 -1.90 17.12
C LEU A 185 -9.96 -2.83 18.23
N ALA A 186 -11.25 -3.19 18.20
CA ALA A 186 -11.78 -4.28 19.01
C ALA A 186 -11.46 -5.64 18.35
N ASP A 187 -11.61 -6.71 19.10
CA ASP A 187 -11.59 -8.07 18.53
C ASP A 187 -12.72 -8.22 17.50
N GLY A 188 -12.44 -8.95 16.40
CA GLY A 188 -13.41 -9.20 15.34
C GLY A 188 -13.51 -8.05 14.30
N ALA A 189 -14.73 -7.73 13.86
CA ALA A 189 -14.97 -6.79 12.77
C ALA A 189 -14.96 -5.34 13.25
N ASN A 190 -14.18 -4.50 12.56
CA ASN A 190 -14.10 -3.06 12.77
C ASN A 190 -14.40 -2.32 11.47
N SER A 191 -14.87 -1.09 11.57
CA SER A 191 -15.17 -0.25 10.42
C SER A 191 -14.74 1.19 10.66
N GLU A 192 -14.07 1.78 9.66
CA GLU A 192 -13.59 3.16 9.69
C GLU A 192 -13.95 3.89 8.40
N THR A 193 -14.15 5.19 8.50
CA THR A 193 -14.31 6.05 7.32
C THR A 193 -13.20 7.10 7.30
N ALA A 194 -12.53 7.24 6.17
CA ALA A 194 -11.51 8.26 5.94
C ALA A 194 -11.99 9.25 4.88
N GLY A 195 -12.15 10.52 5.28
CA GLY A 195 -12.38 11.62 4.36
C GLY A 195 -11.08 12.11 3.75
N VAL A 196 -11.02 12.24 2.42
CA VAL A 196 -9.84 12.73 1.72
C VAL A 196 -10.21 13.75 0.64
N GLU A 197 -9.49 14.85 0.57
CA GLU A 197 -9.65 15.82 -0.50
C GLU A 197 -8.66 15.53 -1.62
N LEU A 198 -9.14 15.46 -2.86
CA LEU A 198 -8.30 15.19 -4.02
C LEU A 198 -8.17 16.44 -4.90
N ARG A 199 -6.98 16.63 -5.47
CA ARG A 199 -6.77 17.50 -6.63
C ARG A 199 -7.16 16.73 -7.89
N ALA A 200 -7.57 17.46 -8.93
CA ALA A 200 -7.79 16.84 -10.23
C ALA A 200 -6.49 16.16 -10.72
N PRO A 201 -6.59 14.95 -11.31
CA PRO A 201 -5.44 14.35 -11.97
C PRO A 201 -4.94 15.28 -13.10
N PRO A 202 -3.65 15.24 -13.43
CA PRO A 202 -3.14 15.95 -14.60
C PRO A 202 -3.95 15.56 -15.84
N LEU A 203 -4.21 16.55 -16.72
CA LEU A 203 -4.85 16.27 -17.99
C LEU A 203 -3.99 15.26 -18.76
N ARG A 204 -4.58 14.14 -19.13
CA ARG A 204 -3.94 13.23 -20.08
C ARG A 204 -4.04 13.90 -21.44
N HIS A 205 -2.94 14.38 -21.96
CA HIS A 205 -2.88 14.81 -23.36
C HIS A 205 -2.96 13.54 -24.21
N SER A 206 -4.15 13.23 -24.72
CA SER A 206 -4.31 12.29 -25.81
C SER A 206 -3.90 12.99 -27.09
N THR A 207 -2.61 13.05 -27.34
CA THR A 207 -2.11 13.39 -28.68
C THR A 207 -1.54 12.10 -29.25
N TYR A 208 -2.38 11.46 -30.04
CA TYR A 208 -2.06 10.82 -31.35
C TYR A 208 -3.31 10.13 -31.87
#